data_4c104bd0032565c3f5cf3f484237fe37
#
_entry.id   4c104bd0032565c3f5cf3f484237fe37
#
_cell.length_a   1.000
_cell.length_b   1.000
_cell.length_c   1.000
_cell.angle_alpha   90.00
_cell.angle_beta   90.00
_cell.angle_gamma   90.00
#
_symmetry.space_group_name_H-M   'P 1'
#
loop_
_entity.id
_entity.type
_entity.pdbx_description
1 polymer ?
#
loop_
_entity_poly.entity_id
_entity_poly.type
_entity_poly.pdbx_seq_one_letter_code
_entity_poly.pdbx_strand_id
1 'polypeptide(L)'
;VGAEMCIRDSIDAFEAVGACRAGKMTEADVDAIERAVCPGEGACGGMYTANTMASAAEALGLSLPGSAAPPAIHRNRNVFARQCGEAVVELLRKGITTRDILTREAFENAISVVMAFGGSTNAVLHLLAIAHEAGVDLSLDDFNRIGDKVPHLGNVKPFGEYVMNDVFKIGGVPVVMKALLDAGLLHGDALSLIHISEPTRLLSI
;
A
#
# COMPACT_ATOMS: atom_id res chain seq x y z
N VAL A 1 -15.98 -3.86 16.69
CA VAL A 1 -16.45 -5.12 16.08
C VAL A 1 -15.75 -5.40 14.74
N GLY A 2 -15.27 -4.38 14.00
CA GLY A 2 -14.70 -4.59 12.66
C GLY A 2 -13.20 -4.96 12.59
N ALA A 3 -12.41 -4.75 13.63
CA ALA A 3 -10.96 -4.95 13.58
C ALA A 3 -10.49 -6.35 14.00
N GLU A 4 -11.28 -7.05 14.82
CA GLU A 4 -10.96 -8.40 15.28
C GLU A 4 -11.44 -9.50 14.33
N MET A 5 -12.29 -9.16 13.37
CA MET A 5 -12.85 -10.12 12.41
C MET A 5 -12.00 -10.33 11.15
N CYS A 6 -10.96 -9.54 10.94
CA CYS A 6 -9.94 -9.82 9.92
C CYS A 6 -8.94 -10.94 10.31
N ILE A 7 -9.20 -11.67 11.39
CA ILE A 7 -8.39 -12.82 11.80
C ILE A 7 -8.55 -13.99 10.83
N ARG A 8 -9.66 -14.07 10.09
CA ARG A 8 -9.86 -14.99 8.98
C ARG A 8 -9.75 -14.23 7.67
N ASP A 9 -8.59 -14.32 7.06
CA ASP A 9 -8.20 -13.66 5.84
C ASP A 9 -8.54 -14.54 4.61
N SER A 10 -8.44 -13.95 3.43
CA SER A 10 -8.54 -14.66 2.15
C SER A 10 -7.64 -15.88 2.06
N ILE A 11 -6.49 -15.89 2.79
CA ILE A 11 -5.61 -17.06 2.90
C ILE A 11 -6.32 -18.22 3.58
N ASP A 12 -7.02 -17.97 4.68
CA ASP A 12 -7.74 -19.01 5.42
C ASP A 12 -8.78 -19.70 4.51
N ALA A 13 -9.39 -18.96 3.58
CA ALA A 13 -10.32 -19.53 2.59
C ALA A 13 -9.58 -20.46 1.60
N PHE A 14 -8.43 -20.05 1.07
CA PHE A 14 -7.63 -20.90 0.17
C PHE A 14 -7.07 -22.12 0.88
N GLU A 15 -6.57 -21.95 2.10
CA GLU A 15 -6.06 -23.04 2.94
C GLU A 15 -7.17 -24.04 3.31
N ALA A 16 -8.38 -23.55 3.62
CA ALA A 16 -9.53 -24.38 3.92
C ALA A 16 -9.91 -25.29 2.75
N VAL A 17 -9.93 -24.78 1.52
CA VAL A 17 -10.18 -25.57 0.31
C VAL A 17 -9.11 -26.66 0.14
N GLY A 18 -7.84 -26.32 0.34
CA GLY A 18 -6.72 -27.26 0.30
C GLY A 18 -6.82 -28.33 1.37
N ALA A 19 -7.14 -27.93 2.61
CA ALA A 19 -7.30 -28.85 3.75
C ALA A 19 -8.48 -29.80 3.56
N CYS A 20 -9.60 -29.31 3.01
CA CYS A 20 -10.77 -30.13 2.71
C CYS A 20 -10.43 -31.20 1.65
N ARG A 21 -9.76 -30.83 0.56
CA ARG A 21 -9.30 -31.78 -0.46
C ARG A 21 -8.32 -32.79 0.07
N ALA A 22 -7.52 -32.43 1.05
CA ALA A 22 -6.59 -33.31 1.74
C ALA A 22 -7.25 -34.19 2.84
N GLY A 23 -8.58 -34.08 3.04
CA GLY A 23 -9.31 -34.81 4.06
C GLY A 23 -9.04 -34.35 5.51
N LYS A 24 -8.45 -33.17 5.69
CA LYS A 24 -8.13 -32.57 7.01
C LYS A 24 -9.24 -31.64 7.53
N MET A 25 -10.21 -31.31 6.70
CA MET A 25 -11.32 -30.43 6.99
C MET A 25 -12.58 -30.93 6.28
N THR A 26 -13.76 -30.73 6.85
CA THR A 26 -15.02 -31.10 6.21
C THR A 26 -15.54 -30.00 5.30
N GLU A 27 -16.45 -30.32 4.37
CA GLU A 27 -17.13 -29.30 3.55
C GLU A 27 -17.95 -28.31 4.41
N ALA A 28 -18.53 -28.77 5.52
CA ALA A 28 -19.25 -27.91 6.46
C ALA A 28 -18.32 -26.89 7.14
N ASP A 29 -17.07 -27.26 7.43
CA ASP A 29 -16.06 -26.31 7.97
C ASP A 29 -15.67 -25.27 6.92
N VAL A 30 -15.53 -25.67 5.64
CA VAL A 30 -15.25 -24.76 4.53
C VAL A 30 -16.41 -23.78 4.35
N ASP A 31 -17.65 -24.24 4.35
CA ASP A 31 -18.86 -23.40 4.28
C ASP A 31 -18.93 -22.38 5.44
N ALA A 32 -18.57 -22.80 6.64
CA ALA A 32 -18.50 -21.90 7.80
C ALA A 32 -17.43 -20.82 7.65
N ILE A 33 -16.27 -21.15 7.08
CA ILE A 33 -15.19 -20.18 6.79
C ILE A 33 -15.64 -19.23 5.67
N GLU A 34 -16.23 -19.75 4.59
CA GLU A 34 -16.73 -18.93 3.47
C GLU A 34 -17.70 -17.84 3.95
N ARG A 35 -18.61 -18.18 4.86
CA ARG A 35 -19.57 -17.23 5.44
C ARG A 35 -18.94 -16.19 6.36
N ALA A 36 -17.78 -16.49 6.92
CA ALA A 36 -17.12 -15.65 7.94
C ALA A 36 -15.97 -14.81 7.40
N VAL A 37 -15.38 -15.18 6.26
CA VAL A 37 -14.12 -14.60 5.75
C VAL A 37 -14.28 -13.16 5.26
N CYS A 38 -15.45 -12.78 4.80
CA CYS A 38 -15.75 -11.41 4.34
C CYS A 38 -17.02 -10.87 5.03
N PRO A 39 -16.93 -10.49 6.31
CA PRO A 39 -18.11 -10.14 7.11
C PRO A 39 -18.74 -8.78 6.78
N GLY A 40 -18.15 -8.00 5.90
CA GLY A 40 -18.61 -6.66 5.56
C GLY A 40 -17.79 -6.01 4.45
N GLU A 41 -17.98 -4.71 4.29
CA GLU A 41 -17.31 -3.90 3.27
C GLU A 41 -15.80 -3.75 3.54
N GLY A 42 -15.02 -3.71 2.47
CA GLY A 42 -13.59 -3.44 2.50
C GLY A 42 -12.76 -4.38 1.65
N ALA A 43 -11.47 -4.05 1.49
CA ALA A 43 -10.47 -4.92 0.90
C ALA A 43 -9.96 -5.92 1.95
N CYS A 44 -9.28 -6.98 1.50
CA CYS A 44 -8.62 -7.91 2.41
C CYS A 44 -7.54 -7.19 3.25
N GLY A 45 -7.25 -7.72 4.45
CA GLY A 45 -6.26 -7.12 5.35
C GLY A 45 -4.82 -7.35 4.93
N GLY A 46 -4.54 -8.36 4.09
CA GLY A 46 -3.17 -8.72 3.70
C GLY A 46 -2.56 -7.75 2.67
N MET A 47 -1.24 -7.83 2.52
CA MET A 47 -0.47 -7.06 1.53
C MET A 47 -0.54 -7.72 0.15
N TYR A 48 -1.77 -7.90 -0.33
CA TYR A 48 -2.06 -8.32 -1.70
C TYR A 48 -2.05 -7.10 -2.64
N THR A 49 -2.54 -7.26 -3.85
CA THR A 49 -2.46 -6.23 -4.89
C THR A 49 -3.07 -4.91 -4.44
N ALA A 50 -4.26 -4.92 -3.81
CA ALA A 50 -4.95 -3.70 -3.42
C ALA A 50 -4.16 -2.87 -2.40
N ASN A 51 -3.73 -3.47 -1.29
CA ASN A 51 -2.97 -2.77 -0.26
C ASN A 51 -1.55 -2.41 -0.75
N THR A 52 -0.93 -3.25 -1.56
CA THR A 52 0.36 -2.95 -2.19
C THR A 52 0.27 -1.73 -3.09
N MET A 53 -0.73 -1.67 -3.97
CA MET A 53 -0.88 -0.53 -4.88
C MET A 53 -1.35 0.74 -4.16
N ALA A 54 -2.15 0.63 -3.09
CA ALA A 54 -2.46 1.76 -2.24
C ALA A 54 -1.21 2.35 -1.58
N SER A 55 -0.32 1.49 -1.06
CA SER A 55 0.96 1.90 -0.47
C SER A 55 1.92 2.49 -1.52
N ALA A 56 1.98 1.87 -2.71
CA ALA A 56 2.77 2.38 -3.83
C ALA A 56 2.28 3.75 -4.32
N ALA A 57 0.95 3.96 -4.41
CA ALA A 57 0.37 5.24 -4.81
C ALA A 57 0.69 6.36 -3.81
N GLU A 58 0.76 6.03 -2.52
CA GLU A 58 1.18 6.96 -1.48
C GLU A 58 2.67 7.31 -1.63
N ALA A 59 3.53 6.32 -1.89
CA ALA A 59 4.96 6.53 -2.11
C ALA A 59 5.28 7.24 -3.44
N LEU A 60 4.47 7.02 -4.48
CA LEU A 60 4.52 7.79 -5.74
C LEU A 60 4.15 9.27 -5.55
N GLY A 61 3.52 9.63 -4.44
CA GLY A 61 2.99 10.97 -4.24
C GLY A 61 1.62 11.24 -4.87
N LEU A 62 0.94 10.21 -5.37
CA LEU A 62 -0.40 10.32 -5.99
C LEU A 62 -1.56 10.18 -4.98
N SER A 63 -1.27 9.73 -3.76
CA SER A 63 -2.23 9.62 -2.68
C SER A 63 -1.78 10.42 -1.47
N LEU A 64 -2.73 10.86 -0.65
CA LEU A 64 -2.41 11.58 0.58
C LEU A 64 -1.70 10.67 1.57
N PRO A 65 -0.67 11.16 2.26
CA PRO A 65 0.06 10.39 3.27
C PRO A 65 -0.86 9.85 4.36
N GLY A 66 -0.67 8.57 4.69
CA GLY A 66 -1.49 7.87 5.66
C GLY A 66 -2.85 7.41 5.13
N SER A 67 -3.19 7.68 3.86
CA SER A 67 -4.49 7.32 3.28
C SER A 67 -4.61 5.85 2.88
N ALA A 68 -3.50 5.15 2.65
CA ALA A 68 -3.49 3.75 2.20
C ALA A 68 -3.93 2.77 3.31
N ALA A 69 -3.52 3.01 4.55
CA ALA A 69 -3.65 2.04 5.62
C ALA A 69 -5.00 1.98 6.36
N PRO A 70 -5.80 3.06 6.50
CA PRO A 70 -7.04 3.00 7.26
C PRO A 70 -8.02 1.95 6.71
N PRO A 71 -8.68 1.16 7.57
CA PRO A 71 -9.75 0.26 7.16
C PRO A 71 -10.88 1.00 6.41
N ALA A 72 -11.59 0.31 5.52
CA ALA A 72 -12.65 0.92 4.70
C ALA A 72 -13.74 1.61 5.52
N ILE A 73 -14.10 1.04 6.67
CA ILE A 73 -15.13 1.55 7.59
C ILE A 73 -14.60 2.63 8.56
N HIS A 74 -13.30 2.93 8.54
CA HIS A 74 -12.73 3.87 9.50
C HIS A 74 -13.10 5.31 9.14
N ARG A 75 -13.48 6.12 10.14
CA ARG A 75 -13.90 7.52 9.96
C ARG A 75 -12.90 8.38 9.19
N ASN A 76 -11.61 8.05 9.25
CA ASN A 76 -10.56 8.77 8.52
C ASN A 76 -10.74 8.67 6.99
N ARG A 77 -11.47 7.67 6.47
CA ARG A 77 -11.77 7.57 5.03
C ARG A 77 -12.53 8.80 4.54
N ASN A 78 -13.51 9.29 5.31
CA ASN A 78 -14.26 10.49 4.96
C ASN A 78 -13.38 11.74 5.04
N VAL A 79 -12.43 11.79 5.99
CA VAL A 79 -11.48 12.91 6.11
C VAL A 79 -10.57 12.94 4.88
N PHE A 80 -9.97 11.80 4.52
CA PHE A 80 -9.12 11.69 3.33
C PHE A 80 -9.88 11.97 2.04
N ALA A 81 -11.13 11.52 1.91
CA ALA A 81 -11.95 11.80 0.73
C ALA A 81 -12.13 13.31 0.51
N ARG A 82 -12.41 14.07 1.58
CA ARG A 82 -12.51 15.53 1.52
C ARG A 82 -11.16 16.16 1.18
N GLN A 83 -10.09 15.77 1.87
CA GLN A 83 -8.74 16.29 1.63
C GLN A 83 -8.24 16.00 0.22
N CYS A 84 -8.60 14.86 -0.37
CA CYS A 84 -8.29 14.57 -1.77
C CYS A 84 -8.95 15.57 -2.72
N GLY A 85 -10.23 15.93 -2.47
CA GLY A 85 -10.92 16.95 -3.25
C GLY A 85 -10.26 18.32 -3.13
N GLU A 86 -9.88 18.72 -1.92
CA GLU A 86 -9.16 19.98 -1.66
C GLU A 86 -7.78 19.97 -2.36
N ALA A 87 -7.04 18.86 -2.27
CA ALA A 87 -5.72 18.70 -2.92
C ALA A 87 -5.80 18.77 -4.45
N VAL A 88 -6.79 18.15 -5.07
CA VAL A 88 -6.97 18.20 -6.55
C VAL A 88 -7.24 19.64 -7.02
N VAL A 89 -8.06 20.40 -6.29
CA VAL A 89 -8.31 21.83 -6.62
C VAL A 89 -7.03 22.64 -6.46
N GLU A 90 -6.23 22.37 -5.45
CA GLU A 90 -4.97 23.07 -5.23
C GLU A 90 -3.91 22.74 -6.29
N LEU A 91 -3.82 21.46 -6.71
CA LEU A 91 -2.99 21.03 -7.83
C LEU A 91 -3.34 21.82 -9.11
N LEU A 92 -4.64 21.93 -9.41
CA LEU A 92 -5.12 22.67 -10.56
C LEU A 92 -4.73 24.15 -10.48
N ARG A 93 -4.88 24.78 -9.31
CA ARG A 93 -4.49 26.19 -9.09
C ARG A 93 -3.00 26.44 -9.28
N LYS A 94 -2.17 25.47 -8.88
CA LYS A 94 -0.71 25.53 -9.01
C LYS A 94 -0.21 25.10 -10.39
N GLY A 95 -1.09 24.59 -11.26
CA GLY A 95 -0.73 24.06 -12.57
C GLY A 95 0.11 22.78 -12.50
N ILE A 96 0.03 22.05 -11.38
CA ILE A 96 0.79 20.80 -11.18
C ILE A 96 -0.01 19.65 -11.80
N THR A 97 0.63 18.92 -12.69
CA THR A 97 0.05 17.74 -13.36
C THR A 97 0.55 16.44 -12.73
N THR A 98 -0.13 15.34 -13.04
CA THR A 98 0.32 14.00 -12.63
C THR A 98 1.73 13.69 -13.15
N ARG A 99 2.12 14.20 -14.32
CA ARG A 99 3.45 13.99 -14.90
C ARG A 99 4.54 14.73 -14.14
N ASP A 100 4.23 15.84 -13.48
CA ASP A 100 5.17 16.55 -12.62
C ASP A 100 5.49 15.78 -11.33
N ILE A 101 4.54 14.95 -10.87
CA ILE A 101 4.67 14.10 -9.68
C ILE A 101 5.37 12.78 -10.04
N LEU A 102 5.02 12.18 -11.17
CA LEU A 102 5.51 10.88 -11.61
C LEU A 102 6.90 10.98 -12.21
N THR A 103 7.89 11.29 -11.39
CA THR A 103 9.30 11.32 -11.77
C THR A 103 9.96 9.95 -11.58
N ARG A 104 11.16 9.77 -12.10
CA ARG A 104 11.95 8.57 -11.90
C ARG A 104 12.14 8.25 -10.41
N GLU A 105 12.46 9.27 -9.62
CA GLU A 105 12.67 9.19 -8.17
C GLU A 105 11.38 8.75 -7.43
N ALA A 106 10.22 9.22 -7.88
CA ALA A 106 8.93 8.79 -7.33
C ALA A 106 8.69 7.29 -7.55
N PHE A 107 9.01 6.77 -8.74
CA PHE A 107 8.93 5.33 -9.00
C PHE A 107 9.94 4.53 -8.18
N GLU A 108 11.16 5.00 -8.01
CA GLU A 108 12.15 4.34 -7.14
C GLU A 108 11.69 4.31 -5.69
N ASN A 109 11.07 5.38 -5.19
CA ASN A 109 10.43 5.41 -3.88
C ASN A 109 9.31 4.38 -3.75
N ALA A 110 8.44 4.29 -4.75
CA ALA A 110 7.36 3.31 -4.76
C ALA A 110 7.89 1.87 -4.75
N ILE A 111 8.90 1.57 -5.55
CA ILE A 111 9.55 0.25 -5.57
C ILE A 111 10.16 -0.05 -4.19
N SER A 112 10.87 0.90 -3.59
CA SER A 112 11.46 0.73 -2.25
C SER A 112 10.40 0.40 -1.19
N VAL A 113 9.26 1.08 -1.20
CA VAL A 113 8.16 0.82 -0.27
C VAL A 113 7.53 -0.56 -0.53
N VAL A 114 7.31 -0.93 -1.79
CA VAL A 114 6.80 -2.27 -2.15
C VAL A 114 7.74 -3.37 -1.68
N MET A 115 9.04 -3.23 -1.89
CA MET A 115 10.06 -4.19 -1.43
C MET A 115 10.11 -4.27 0.09
N ALA A 116 10.07 -3.14 0.78
CA ALA A 116 10.09 -3.10 2.24
C ALA A 116 8.88 -3.80 2.88
N PHE A 117 7.70 -3.72 2.26
CA PHE A 117 6.51 -4.41 2.72
C PHE A 117 6.44 -5.89 2.29
N GLY A 118 7.26 -6.33 1.34
CA GLY A 118 7.08 -7.63 0.70
C GLY A 118 5.76 -7.71 -0.05
N GLY A 119 5.46 -6.65 -0.82
CA GLY A 119 4.20 -6.48 -1.52
C GLY A 119 4.00 -7.46 -2.68
N SER A 120 2.82 -7.41 -3.26
CA SER A 120 2.41 -8.25 -4.40
C SER A 120 3.29 -8.00 -5.63
N THR A 121 3.68 -9.06 -6.32
CA THR A 121 4.39 -9.01 -7.61
C THR A 121 3.58 -8.29 -8.71
N ASN A 122 2.26 -8.16 -8.54
CA ASN A 122 1.43 -7.37 -9.43
C ASN A 122 1.84 -5.88 -9.47
N ALA A 123 2.49 -5.37 -8.42
CA ALA A 123 3.03 -4.02 -8.42
C ALA A 123 4.06 -3.79 -9.53
N VAL A 124 4.84 -4.81 -9.89
CA VAL A 124 5.79 -4.72 -11.00
C VAL A 124 5.07 -4.40 -12.30
N LEU A 125 4.00 -5.15 -12.61
CA LEU A 125 3.19 -4.93 -13.81
C LEU A 125 2.56 -3.53 -13.82
N HIS A 126 1.98 -3.14 -12.70
CA HIS A 126 1.28 -1.87 -12.59
C HIS A 126 2.22 -0.67 -12.63
N LEU A 127 3.35 -0.72 -11.93
CA LEU A 127 4.32 0.37 -11.94
C LEU A 127 4.97 0.55 -13.31
N LEU A 128 5.28 -0.54 -14.02
CA LEU A 128 5.77 -0.46 -15.40
C LEU A 128 4.74 0.16 -16.34
N ALA A 129 3.46 -0.22 -16.22
CA ALA A 129 2.38 0.36 -17.01
C ALA A 129 2.20 1.86 -16.73
N ILE A 130 2.20 2.26 -15.46
CA ILE A 130 2.08 3.67 -15.06
C ILE A 130 3.29 4.47 -15.54
N ALA A 131 4.51 3.93 -15.43
CA ALA A 131 5.73 4.58 -15.89
C ALA A 131 5.71 4.79 -17.41
N HIS A 132 5.27 3.78 -18.17
CA HIS A 132 5.11 3.88 -19.62
C HIS A 132 4.17 5.03 -20.01
N GLU A 133 2.98 5.10 -19.40
CA GLU A 133 2.00 6.18 -19.65
C GLU A 133 2.51 7.56 -19.21
N ALA A 134 3.30 7.61 -18.13
CA ALA A 134 3.94 8.84 -17.67
C ALA A 134 5.11 9.29 -18.56
N GLY A 135 5.65 8.40 -19.40
CA GLY A 135 6.85 8.65 -20.21
C GLY A 135 8.14 8.52 -19.40
N VAL A 136 8.12 7.77 -18.30
CA VAL A 136 9.29 7.50 -17.45
C VAL A 136 9.91 6.17 -17.87
N ASP A 137 11.21 6.18 -18.11
CA ASP A 137 11.97 4.97 -18.42
C ASP A 137 12.18 4.14 -17.16
N LEU A 138 11.42 3.05 -17.04
CA LEU A 138 11.46 2.10 -15.93
C LEU A 138 11.52 0.68 -16.51
N SER A 139 12.40 -0.15 -15.97
CA SER A 139 12.64 -1.51 -16.43
C SER A 139 12.49 -2.53 -15.30
N LEU A 140 12.42 -3.81 -15.64
CA LEU A 140 12.45 -4.90 -14.66
C LEU A 140 13.73 -4.92 -13.82
N ASP A 141 14.86 -4.53 -14.42
CA ASP A 141 16.16 -4.50 -13.73
C ASP A 141 16.19 -3.48 -12.60
N ASP A 142 15.38 -2.43 -12.67
CA ASP A 142 15.27 -1.46 -11.59
C ASP A 142 14.68 -2.05 -10.32
N PHE A 143 13.73 -2.96 -10.46
CA PHE A 143 13.15 -3.67 -9.30
C PHE A 143 14.20 -4.54 -8.61
N ASN A 144 15.04 -5.24 -9.36
CA ASN A 144 16.14 -6.03 -8.81
C ASN A 144 17.17 -5.11 -8.12
N ARG A 145 17.62 -4.08 -8.83
CA ARG A 145 18.62 -3.12 -8.34
C ARG A 145 18.21 -2.44 -7.04
N ILE A 146 16.94 -2.09 -6.91
CA ILE A 146 16.40 -1.45 -5.70
C ILE A 146 16.15 -2.51 -4.63
N GLY A 147 15.54 -3.64 -4.99
CA GLY A 147 15.22 -4.73 -4.07
C GLY A 147 16.45 -5.31 -3.37
N ASP A 148 17.59 -5.38 -4.06
CA ASP A 148 18.85 -5.84 -3.47
C ASP A 148 19.36 -4.94 -2.33
N LYS A 149 18.92 -3.69 -2.27
CA LYS A 149 19.34 -2.69 -1.27
C LYS A 149 18.33 -2.50 -0.15
N VAL A 150 17.06 -2.71 -0.43
CA VAL A 150 15.97 -2.42 0.51
C VAL A 150 15.71 -3.64 1.40
N PRO A 151 15.83 -3.51 2.72
CA PRO A 151 15.51 -4.59 3.64
C PRO A 151 14.00 -4.85 3.67
N HIS A 152 13.61 -6.12 3.81
CA HIS A 152 12.22 -6.49 4.07
C HIS A 152 11.88 -6.13 5.53
N LEU A 153 10.97 -5.19 5.73
CA LEU A 153 10.57 -4.67 7.04
C LEU A 153 9.20 -5.18 7.47
N GLY A 154 8.30 -5.40 6.50
CA GLY A 154 6.90 -5.71 6.77
C GLY A 154 6.64 -7.18 7.05
N ASN A 155 6.45 -7.56 8.33
CA ASN A 155 5.97 -8.90 8.69
C ASN A 155 4.45 -9.00 8.48
N VAL A 156 3.99 -8.78 7.24
CA VAL A 156 2.57 -8.72 6.88
C VAL A 156 2.13 -9.91 6.03
N LYS A 157 0.87 -10.34 6.20
CA LYS A 157 0.28 -11.39 5.37
C LYS A 157 0.31 -10.99 3.88
N PRO A 158 0.53 -11.97 2.97
CA PRO A 158 0.45 -13.43 3.11
C PRO A 158 1.67 -14.11 3.75
N PHE A 159 2.84 -13.48 3.78
CA PHE A 159 4.08 -14.12 4.20
C PHE A 159 4.43 -13.89 5.67
N GLY A 160 3.75 -12.96 6.32
CA GLY A 160 3.94 -12.60 7.72
C GLY A 160 2.69 -12.82 8.58
N GLU A 161 2.69 -12.23 9.78
CA GLU A 161 1.66 -12.42 10.80
C GLU A 161 0.62 -11.29 10.81
N TYR A 162 1.03 -10.06 10.49
CA TYR A 162 0.22 -8.86 10.65
C TYR A 162 -0.60 -8.54 9.41
N VAL A 163 -1.60 -7.69 9.57
CA VAL A 163 -2.45 -7.19 8.49
C VAL A 163 -2.33 -5.67 8.35
N MET A 164 -2.85 -5.11 7.26
CA MET A 164 -2.78 -3.67 6.99
C MET A 164 -3.38 -2.80 8.10
N ASN A 165 -4.38 -3.31 8.84
CA ASN A 165 -4.91 -2.64 10.02
C ASN A 165 -3.88 -2.48 11.15
N ASP A 166 -2.94 -3.41 11.30
CA ASP A 166 -1.87 -3.28 12.29
C ASP A 166 -0.83 -2.25 11.83
N VAL A 167 -0.55 -2.19 10.53
CA VAL A 167 0.23 -1.10 9.93
C VAL A 167 -0.43 0.26 10.17
N PHE A 168 -1.76 0.34 10.03
CA PHE A 168 -2.51 1.58 10.35
C PHE A 168 -2.33 2.01 11.80
N LYS A 169 -2.40 1.08 12.76
CA LYS A 169 -2.25 1.37 14.20
C LYS A 169 -0.91 1.97 14.58
N ILE A 170 0.15 1.63 13.86
CA ILE A 170 1.51 2.16 14.09
C ILE A 170 1.81 3.45 13.31
N GLY A 171 0.85 3.95 12.52
CA GLY A 171 1.00 5.21 11.76
C GLY A 171 0.97 5.06 10.23
N GLY A 172 0.76 3.85 9.72
CA GLY A 172 0.56 3.60 8.29
C GLY A 172 1.86 3.55 7.47
N VAL A 173 1.70 3.69 6.17
CA VAL A 173 2.81 3.71 5.20
C VAL A 173 3.86 4.78 5.50
N PRO A 174 3.51 6.00 5.99
CA PRO A 174 4.48 7.03 6.32
C PRO A 174 5.57 6.60 7.31
N VAL A 175 5.26 5.70 8.26
CA VAL A 175 6.26 5.18 9.21
C VAL A 175 7.33 4.37 8.50
N VAL A 176 6.94 3.53 7.54
CA VAL A 176 7.89 2.75 6.72
C VAL A 176 8.68 3.68 5.80
N MET A 177 8.00 4.65 5.17
CA MET A 177 8.69 5.66 4.34
C MET A 177 9.71 6.44 5.16
N LYS A 178 9.36 6.84 6.38
CA LYS A 178 10.30 7.54 7.28
C LYS A 178 11.53 6.69 7.60
N ALA A 179 11.35 5.42 7.94
CA ALA A 179 12.45 4.52 8.21
C ALA A 179 13.38 4.33 6.99
N LEU A 180 12.81 4.19 5.80
CA LEU A 180 13.56 4.11 4.56
C LEU A 180 14.30 5.42 4.22
N LEU A 181 13.66 6.56 4.45
CA LEU A 181 14.26 7.88 4.25
C LEU A 181 15.46 8.09 5.19
N ASP A 182 15.34 7.76 6.46
CA ASP A 182 16.41 7.87 7.46
C ASP A 182 17.57 6.93 7.13
N ALA A 183 17.31 5.82 6.45
CA ALA A 183 18.32 4.89 5.94
C ALA A 183 18.95 5.32 4.60
N GLY A 184 18.50 6.43 4.01
CA GLY A 184 18.96 6.88 2.69
C GLY A 184 18.49 6.01 1.52
N LEU A 185 17.36 5.32 1.69
CA LEU A 185 16.77 4.40 0.70
C LEU A 185 15.54 5.00 -0.01
N LEU A 186 15.24 6.27 0.23
CA LEU A 186 14.23 7.06 -0.47
C LEU A 186 14.79 8.40 -0.91
N HIS A 187 14.26 8.92 -2.00
CA HIS A 187 14.47 10.28 -2.48
C HIS A 187 13.52 11.23 -1.73
N GLY A 188 14.03 12.00 -0.78
CA GLY A 188 13.22 12.86 0.08
C GLY A 188 12.72 14.15 -0.58
N ASP A 189 13.29 14.52 -1.71
CA ASP A 189 12.99 15.71 -2.52
C ASP A 189 11.97 15.43 -3.66
N ALA A 190 11.55 14.18 -3.83
CA ALA A 190 10.51 13.84 -4.81
C ALA A 190 9.19 14.56 -4.50
N LEU A 191 8.61 15.23 -5.50
CA LEU A 191 7.36 15.95 -5.35
C LEU A 191 6.22 14.99 -4.99
N SER A 192 5.46 15.33 -3.97
CA SER A 192 4.32 14.54 -3.54
C SER A 192 3.17 15.42 -3.06
N LEU A 193 1.98 14.85 -2.89
CA LEU A 193 0.81 15.58 -2.37
C LEU A 193 1.02 16.18 -0.97
N ILE A 194 1.97 15.69 -0.20
CA ILE A 194 2.39 16.31 1.08
C ILE A 194 2.95 17.73 0.87
N HIS A 195 3.85 17.90 -0.11
CA HIS A 195 4.47 19.20 -0.39
C HIS A 195 3.45 20.24 -0.89
N ILE A 196 2.29 19.78 -1.33
CA ILE A 196 1.23 20.62 -1.87
C ILE A 196 0.26 21.02 -0.78
N SER A 197 -0.12 20.10 0.10
CA SER A 197 -1.11 20.32 1.16
C SER A 197 -0.51 20.83 2.48
N GLU A 198 0.74 20.45 2.80
CA GLU A 198 1.43 20.85 4.03
C GLU A 198 2.95 20.98 3.80
N PRO A 199 3.42 22.08 3.18
CA PRO A 199 4.83 22.21 2.76
C PRO A 199 5.86 22.15 3.90
N THR A 200 5.45 22.16 5.17
CA THR A 200 6.35 22.19 6.34
C THR A 200 6.37 20.89 7.16
N ARG A 201 5.54 19.90 6.84
CA ARG A 201 5.34 18.74 7.72
C ARG A 201 6.27 17.55 7.48
N LEU A 202 6.96 17.47 6.33
CA LEU A 202 7.93 16.39 6.04
C LEU A 202 9.19 16.47 6.90
N LEU A 203 9.47 17.60 7.53
CA LEU A 203 10.67 17.80 8.38
C LEU A 203 10.37 17.54 9.87
N SER A 204 9.17 17.14 10.25
CA SER A 204 8.74 17.04 11.66
C SER A 204 8.09 15.69 12.05
N ILE A 205 8.24 14.64 11.23
CA ILE A 205 7.80 13.27 11.59
C ILE A 205 8.96 12.46 12.13
#